data_522ea66d39d70a6e37cbd76026df2d61
#
_entry.id   522ea66d39d70a6e37cbd76026df2d61
#
_cell.length_a   1.000
_cell.length_b   1.000
_cell.length_c   1.000
_cell.angle_alpha   90.00
_cell.angle_beta   90.00
_cell.angle_gamma   90.00
#
_symmetry.space_group_name_H-M   'P 1'
#
loop_
_entity.id
_entity.type
_entity.pdbx_description
1 polymer ?
#
loop_
_entity_poly.entity_id
_entity_poly.type
_entity_poly.pdbx_seq_one_letter_code
_entity_poly.pdbx_strand_id
1 'polypeptide(L)'
;MADILNQDIKFLKGVGPNRAKTLGDELKVFTVRDLLYTFPFKYIDRSVIYTIRELREDMSYVQIVGKITDLETEGEGRKHRLKAIFTDGTGFVEIVWFNAFKYIEKNLRFDQKYLLFGKPSSFNGRISFAHPELEVYPPKDSEGNPSNGAAEELGAQTENNVPTLFGNEEAAMARRQTLVSPWALQPHYHTTEKMKRFSFNSRQVSELVRNALKAVGNNMPETLPDYIIQKYHLAPLLASVQTLHFPQSSEELPAARRRLKFDELFYLQLDILRYTKNRKLNYAGFVFSHVGELFHTFYE
;
A
#
# COMPACT_ATOMS: atom_id res chain seq x y z
N MET A 1 13.18 -28.67 5.75
CA MET A 1 12.23 -27.61 6.14
C MET A 1 11.17 -27.53 5.08
N ALA A 2 9.88 -27.49 5.46
CA ALA A 2 8.81 -27.33 4.48
C ALA A 2 9.03 -25.99 3.74
N ASP A 3 8.92 -26.02 2.41
CA ASP A 3 9.03 -24.80 1.58
C ASP A 3 7.79 -23.93 1.81
N ILE A 4 7.92 -22.99 2.76
CA ILE A 4 6.85 -22.06 3.14
C ILE A 4 6.30 -21.30 1.92
N LEU A 5 7.15 -21.00 0.94
CA LEU A 5 6.73 -20.26 -0.26
C LEU A 5 5.69 -21.04 -1.09
N ASN A 6 5.83 -22.35 -1.17
CA ASN A 6 4.92 -23.23 -1.92
C ASN A 6 3.76 -23.77 -1.07
N GLN A 7 3.65 -23.33 0.20
CA GLN A 7 2.55 -23.70 1.07
C GLN A 7 1.23 -23.09 0.55
N ASP A 8 0.14 -23.90 0.63
CA ASP A 8 -1.21 -23.41 0.30
C ASP A 8 -1.58 -22.23 1.19
N ILE A 9 -2.09 -21.18 0.58
CA ILE A 9 -2.40 -19.90 1.21
C ILE A 9 -3.41 -20.01 2.37
N LYS A 10 -4.25 -21.05 2.38
CA LYS A 10 -5.24 -21.30 3.44
C LYS A 10 -4.62 -21.48 4.83
N PHE A 11 -3.36 -21.91 4.89
CA PHE A 11 -2.63 -22.11 6.14
C PHE A 11 -1.95 -20.85 6.66
N LEU A 12 -1.93 -19.78 5.85
CA LEU A 12 -1.40 -18.50 6.29
C LEU A 12 -2.31 -17.88 7.35
N LYS A 13 -1.68 -17.36 8.43
CA LYS A 13 -2.41 -16.67 9.50
C LYS A 13 -3.29 -15.55 8.92
N GLY A 14 -4.59 -15.61 9.19
CA GLY A 14 -5.57 -14.62 8.77
C GLY A 14 -6.29 -14.94 7.46
N VAL A 15 -5.95 -16.02 6.76
CA VAL A 15 -6.62 -16.41 5.50
C VAL A 15 -7.82 -17.31 5.74
N GLY A 16 -7.61 -18.54 6.18
CA GLY A 16 -8.69 -19.53 6.31
C GLY A 16 -9.33 -19.95 4.97
N PRO A 17 -10.22 -20.96 4.96
CA PRO A 17 -10.75 -21.56 3.72
C PRO A 17 -11.52 -20.58 2.81
N ASN A 18 -12.37 -19.73 3.40
CA ASN A 18 -13.22 -18.82 2.64
C ASN A 18 -12.42 -17.71 1.94
N ARG A 19 -11.45 -17.13 2.65
CA ARG A 19 -10.56 -16.11 2.07
C ARG A 19 -9.62 -16.72 1.04
N ALA A 20 -9.10 -17.93 1.28
CA ALA A 20 -8.27 -18.65 0.31
C ALA A 20 -9.02 -18.88 -1.01
N LYS A 21 -10.28 -19.33 -0.94
CA LYS A 21 -11.13 -19.46 -2.13
C LYS A 21 -11.30 -18.12 -2.86
N THR A 22 -11.59 -17.06 -2.12
CA THR A 22 -11.75 -15.71 -2.73
C THR A 22 -10.45 -15.23 -3.38
N LEU A 23 -9.29 -15.41 -2.73
CA LEU A 23 -7.98 -15.07 -3.29
C LEU A 23 -7.68 -15.87 -4.57
N GLY A 24 -7.96 -17.17 -4.57
CA GLY A 24 -7.79 -18.03 -5.75
C GLY A 24 -8.70 -17.64 -6.90
N ASP A 25 -9.99 -17.42 -6.63
CA ASP A 25 -10.97 -17.07 -7.64
C ASP A 25 -10.67 -15.70 -8.28
N GLU A 26 -10.41 -14.70 -7.46
CA GLU A 26 -10.35 -13.29 -7.87
C GLU A 26 -8.93 -12.81 -8.25
N LEU A 27 -7.90 -13.24 -7.53
CA LEU A 27 -6.52 -12.78 -7.73
C LEU A 27 -5.56 -13.86 -8.23
N LYS A 28 -6.04 -15.11 -8.39
CA LYS A 28 -5.22 -16.29 -8.75
C LYS A 28 -4.09 -16.58 -7.76
N VAL A 29 -4.31 -16.26 -6.48
CA VAL A 29 -3.38 -16.48 -5.38
C VAL A 29 -3.73 -17.77 -4.67
N PHE A 30 -2.89 -18.80 -4.79
CA PHE A 30 -3.06 -20.12 -4.22
C PHE A 30 -1.99 -20.46 -3.18
N THR A 31 -0.80 -19.88 -3.31
CA THR A 31 0.34 -20.12 -2.43
C THR A 31 0.82 -18.83 -1.74
N VAL A 32 1.66 -18.98 -0.73
CA VAL A 32 2.33 -17.85 -0.08
C VAL A 32 3.20 -17.09 -1.08
N ARG A 33 3.85 -17.79 -2.01
CA ARG A 33 4.62 -17.19 -3.10
C ARG A 33 3.75 -16.29 -3.97
N ASP A 34 2.57 -16.77 -4.41
CA ASP A 34 1.68 -16.00 -5.27
C ASP A 34 1.26 -14.69 -4.59
N LEU A 35 0.99 -14.75 -3.28
CA LEU A 35 0.66 -13.55 -2.50
C LEU A 35 1.82 -12.56 -2.46
N LEU A 36 3.06 -13.02 -2.25
CA LEU A 36 4.25 -12.17 -2.20
C LEU A 36 4.65 -11.61 -3.57
N TYR A 37 4.17 -12.20 -4.66
CA TYR A 37 4.32 -11.65 -6.01
C TYR A 37 3.10 -10.86 -6.49
N THR A 38 2.08 -10.70 -5.64
CA THR A 38 0.94 -9.80 -5.88
C THR A 38 1.29 -8.39 -5.39
N PHE A 39 1.98 -7.62 -6.23
CA PHE A 39 2.48 -6.29 -5.84
C PHE A 39 1.39 -5.23 -5.85
N PRO A 40 1.53 -4.17 -5.01
CA PRO A 40 0.63 -3.03 -5.04
C PRO A 40 0.77 -2.26 -6.37
N PHE A 41 -0.33 -1.79 -6.92
CA PHE A 41 -0.32 -1.03 -8.18
C PHE A 41 -0.04 0.46 -7.96
N LYS A 42 -0.28 0.96 -6.75
CA LYS A 42 0.06 2.34 -6.34
C LYS A 42 0.35 2.39 -4.84
N TYR A 43 0.98 3.49 -4.45
CA TYR A 43 1.19 3.83 -3.05
C TYR A 43 0.47 5.13 -2.74
N ILE A 44 -0.10 5.21 -1.55
CA ILE A 44 -0.72 6.42 -1.03
C ILE A 44 0.26 6.99 -0.02
N ASP A 45 0.72 8.20 -0.29
CA ASP A 45 1.63 8.90 0.61
C ASP A 45 0.84 9.34 1.85
N ARG A 46 1.26 8.82 3.01
CA ARG A 46 0.74 9.19 4.33
C ARG A 46 1.83 9.83 5.20
N SER A 47 2.89 10.36 4.60
CA SER A 47 3.97 11.01 5.34
C SER A 47 3.60 12.39 5.85
N VAL A 48 2.63 13.05 5.21
CA VAL A 48 2.26 14.44 5.50
C VAL A 48 0.94 14.50 6.23
N ILE A 49 0.91 15.10 7.41
CA ILE A 49 -0.30 15.48 8.13
C ILE A 49 -0.57 16.96 7.85
N TYR A 50 -1.74 17.22 7.26
CA TYR A 50 -2.19 18.57 6.94
C TYR A 50 -3.04 19.13 8.06
N THR A 51 -3.09 20.46 8.14
CA THR A 51 -4.09 21.17 8.93
C THR A 51 -5.34 21.45 8.07
N ILE A 52 -6.49 21.60 8.72
CA ILE A 52 -7.75 21.92 8.02
C ILE A 52 -7.62 23.25 7.25
N ARG A 53 -6.86 24.19 7.76
CA ARG A 53 -6.60 25.48 7.11
C ARG A 53 -5.84 25.37 5.79
N GLU A 54 -5.03 24.32 5.61
CA GLU A 54 -4.23 24.07 4.41
C GLU A 54 -5.00 23.33 3.31
N LEU A 55 -6.21 22.88 3.60
CA LEU A 55 -7.01 22.09 2.66
C LEU A 55 -7.42 22.91 1.44
N ARG A 56 -7.35 22.25 0.28
CA ARG A 56 -7.83 22.74 -1.01
C ARG A 56 -8.62 21.66 -1.72
N GLU A 57 -9.51 22.06 -2.60
CA GLU A 57 -10.38 21.15 -3.36
C GLU A 57 -9.65 20.24 -4.34
N ASP A 58 -8.51 20.72 -4.85
CA ASP A 58 -7.67 20.02 -5.83
C ASP A 58 -6.75 18.95 -5.21
N MET A 59 -6.69 18.88 -3.88
CA MET A 59 -5.86 17.90 -3.18
C MET A 59 -6.34 16.46 -3.44
N SER A 60 -5.38 15.54 -3.50
CA SER A 60 -5.64 14.10 -3.53
C SER A 60 -6.09 13.61 -2.14
N TYR A 61 -5.64 12.45 -1.69
CA TYR A 61 -5.89 11.99 -0.32
C TYR A 61 -5.00 12.74 0.66
N VAL A 62 -5.58 13.18 1.78
CA VAL A 62 -4.90 13.92 2.85
C VAL A 62 -5.11 13.26 4.20
N GLN A 63 -4.21 13.52 5.14
CA GLN A 63 -4.35 13.13 6.54
C GLN A 63 -4.45 14.36 7.42
N ILE A 64 -5.34 14.28 8.43
CA ILE A 64 -5.56 15.35 9.41
C ILE A 64 -5.71 14.71 10.79
N VAL A 65 -5.06 15.25 11.79
CA VAL A 65 -5.25 14.84 13.18
C VAL A 65 -6.18 15.84 13.87
N GLY A 66 -7.28 15.36 14.42
CA GLY A 66 -8.25 16.22 15.07
C GLY A 66 -9.24 15.46 15.95
N LYS A 67 -10.32 16.12 16.32
CA LYS A 67 -11.41 15.59 17.15
C LYS A 67 -12.73 15.79 16.47
N ILE A 68 -13.69 14.92 16.80
CA ILE A 68 -15.09 15.11 16.45
C ILE A 68 -15.72 15.99 17.51
N THR A 69 -16.41 17.05 17.11
CA THR A 69 -17.06 18.00 18.00
C THR A 69 -18.59 17.89 17.97
N ASP A 70 -19.13 17.38 16.87
CA ASP A 70 -20.57 17.22 16.69
C ASP A 70 -20.87 16.02 15.83
N LEU A 71 -22.03 15.39 16.08
CA LEU A 71 -22.51 14.21 15.35
C LEU A 71 -24.03 14.30 15.21
N GLU A 72 -24.50 14.37 13.99
CA GLU A 72 -25.90 14.51 13.66
C GLU A 72 -26.34 13.48 12.61
N THR A 73 -27.53 12.93 12.79
CA THR A 73 -28.15 12.07 11.79
C THR A 73 -29.17 12.87 10.99
N GLU A 74 -28.93 13.01 9.69
CA GLU A 74 -29.75 13.80 8.78
C GLU A 74 -30.53 12.90 7.81
N GLY A 75 -31.80 13.22 7.56
CA GLY A 75 -32.65 12.52 6.60
C GLY A 75 -33.59 11.48 7.21
N GLU A 76 -34.57 11.04 6.43
CA GLU A 76 -35.54 10.01 6.81
C GLU A 76 -35.52 8.80 5.85
N GLY A 77 -35.85 7.62 6.38
CA GLY A 77 -36.03 6.41 5.59
C GLY A 77 -34.70 5.93 4.94
N ARG A 78 -34.73 5.71 3.61
CA ARG A 78 -33.55 5.22 2.85
C ARG A 78 -32.50 6.28 2.54
N LYS A 79 -32.76 7.55 2.83
CA LYS A 79 -31.86 8.68 2.58
C LYS A 79 -31.14 9.17 3.86
N HIS A 80 -31.03 8.33 4.84
CA HIS A 80 -30.27 8.64 6.06
C HIS A 80 -28.78 8.85 5.75
N ARG A 81 -28.20 9.89 6.34
CA ARG A 81 -26.75 10.11 6.37
C ARG A 81 -26.31 10.51 7.76
N LEU A 82 -25.15 10.04 8.17
CA LEU A 82 -24.50 10.48 9.39
C LEU A 82 -23.53 11.58 9.04
N LYS A 83 -23.63 12.69 9.72
CA LYS A 83 -22.79 13.88 9.55
C LYS A 83 -22.05 14.13 10.84
N ALA A 84 -20.75 14.42 10.74
CA ALA A 84 -19.93 14.80 11.88
C ALA A 84 -19.15 16.07 11.55
N ILE A 85 -18.89 16.89 12.57
CA ILE A 85 -17.97 18.02 12.48
C ILE A 85 -16.65 17.61 13.10
N PHE A 86 -15.58 17.78 12.32
CA PHE A 86 -14.23 17.45 12.71
C PHE A 86 -13.36 18.70 12.75
N THR A 87 -12.56 18.86 13.80
CA THR A 87 -11.69 20.01 13.99
C THR A 87 -10.28 19.59 14.45
N ASP A 88 -9.29 20.31 13.97
CA ASP A 88 -7.90 20.23 14.42
C ASP A 88 -7.47 21.47 15.23
N GLY A 89 -8.41 22.39 15.50
CA GLY A 89 -8.17 23.67 16.13
C GLY A 89 -7.81 24.80 15.16
N THR A 90 -7.51 24.53 13.88
CA THR A 90 -7.26 25.55 12.84
C THR A 90 -8.48 25.84 11.98
N GLY A 91 -9.45 24.92 11.97
CA GLY A 91 -10.68 25.01 11.21
C GLY A 91 -11.65 23.85 11.52
N PHE A 92 -12.71 23.77 10.71
CA PHE A 92 -13.72 22.74 10.79
C PHE A 92 -13.99 22.15 9.42
N VAL A 93 -14.16 20.84 9.34
CA VAL A 93 -14.62 20.13 8.13
C VAL A 93 -15.77 19.22 8.46
N GLU A 94 -16.63 19.03 7.47
CA GLU A 94 -17.76 18.14 7.55
C GLU A 94 -17.37 16.73 7.07
N ILE A 95 -17.74 15.71 7.83
CA ILE A 95 -17.60 14.31 7.46
C ILE A 95 -18.97 13.73 7.24
N VAL A 96 -19.18 13.00 6.14
CA VAL A 96 -20.46 12.42 5.79
C VAL A 96 -20.34 10.93 5.50
N TRP A 97 -21.20 10.12 6.13
CA TRP A 97 -21.38 8.71 5.82
C TRP A 97 -22.80 8.43 5.37
N PHE A 98 -22.92 7.73 4.24
CA PHE A 98 -24.23 7.37 3.67
C PHE A 98 -24.68 5.95 4.07
N ASN A 99 -23.81 5.16 4.67
CA ASN A 99 -24.06 3.76 5.11
C ASN A 99 -23.33 3.45 6.40
N ALA A 100 -23.72 2.35 7.07
CA ALA A 100 -23.07 1.81 8.27
C ALA A 100 -23.13 2.71 9.53
N PHE A 101 -24.11 3.59 9.66
CA PHE A 101 -24.25 4.57 10.74
C PHE A 101 -24.14 3.97 12.15
N LYS A 102 -24.89 2.90 12.44
CA LYS A 102 -24.98 2.30 13.78
C LYS A 102 -23.62 1.82 14.28
N TYR A 103 -22.76 1.34 13.38
CA TYR A 103 -21.42 0.92 13.74
C TYR A 103 -20.49 2.10 14.02
N ILE A 104 -20.56 3.14 13.17
CA ILE A 104 -19.75 4.35 13.29
C ILE A 104 -20.15 5.11 14.54
N GLU A 105 -21.43 5.39 14.72
CA GLU A 105 -21.99 6.09 15.87
C GLU A 105 -21.61 5.43 17.20
N LYS A 106 -21.64 4.10 17.28
CA LYS A 106 -21.28 3.34 18.47
C LYS A 106 -19.79 3.44 18.83
N ASN A 107 -18.92 3.61 17.85
CA ASN A 107 -17.46 3.58 18.01
C ASN A 107 -16.81 4.97 18.07
N LEU A 108 -17.52 6.03 17.68
CA LEU A 108 -17.03 7.40 17.75
C LEU A 108 -17.12 7.95 19.18
N ARG A 109 -16.07 8.66 19.60
CA ARG A 109 -15.99 9.34 20.90
C ARG A 109 -15.51 10.77 20.72
N PHE A 110 -16.15 11.72 21.39
CA PHE A 110 -15.85 13.15 21.29
C PHE A 110 -14.58 13.57 22.06
N ASP A 111 -14.18 12.79 23.05
CA ASP A 111 -13.01 13.02 23.91
C ASP A 111 -11.69 12.52 23.31
N GLN A 112 -11.76 11.88 22.13
CA GLN A 112 -10.65 11.19 21.52
C GLN A 112 -10.15 11.91 20.28
N LYS A 113 -8.81 11.91 20.07
CA LYS A 113 -8.20 12.34 18.81
C LYS A 113 -8.27 11.22 17.77
N TYR A 114 -8.51 11.61 16.54
CA TYR A 114 -8.54 10.72 15.38
C TYR A 114 -7.60 11.22 14.31
N LEU A 115 -6.99 10.27 13.59
CA LEU A 115 -6.36 10.49 12.31
C LEU A 115 -7.44 10.28 11.24
N LEU A 116 -7.86 11.36 10.60
CA LEU A 116 -8.75 11.35 9.46
C LEU A 116 -7.91 11.18 8.20
N PHE A 117 -8.26 10.20 7.36
CA PHE A 117 -7.67 10.03 6.04
C PHE A 117 -8.77 9.96 4.98
N GLY A 118 -8.70 10.84 4.00
CA GLY A 118 -9.72 10.91 2.96
C GLY A 118 -9.36 11.87 1.84
N LYS A 119 -10.19 11.86 0.80
CA LYS A 119 -10.11 12.84 -0.28
C LYS A 119 -11.02 14.01 0.05
N PRO A 120 -10.50 15.25 0.14
CA PRO A 120 -11.35 16.43 0.31
C PRO A 120 -12.25 16.61 -0.91
N SER A 121 -13.47 17.01 -0.69
CA SER A 121 -14.44 17.38 -1.72
C SER A 121 -15.09 18.68 -1.32
N SER A 122 -15.41 19.53 -2.28
CA SER A 122 -16.15 20.77 -2.03
C SER A 122 -17.63 20.58 -2.31
N PHE A 123 -18.45 21.02 -1.37
CA PHE A 123 -19.88 21.10 -1.54
C PHE A 123 -20.37 22.44 -0.98
N ASN A 124 -21.04 23.23 -1.81
CA ASN A 124 -21.50 24.60 -1.45
C ASN A 124 -20.38 25.49 -0.88
N GLY A 125 -19.15 25.40 -1.44
CA GLY A 125 -18.01 26.20 -0.99
C GLY A 125 -17.40 25.77 0.36
N ARG A 126 -17.81 24.62 0.91
CA ARG A 126 -17.25 24.04 2.13
C ARG A 126 -16.55 22.72 1.81
N ILE A 127 -15.38 22.53 2.42
CA ILE A 127 -14.63 21.27 2.29
C ILE A 127 -15.29 20.22 3.18
N SER A 128 -15.54 19.06 2.61
CA SER A 128 -16.14 17.91 3.27
C SER A 128 -15.42 16.61 2.89
N PHE A 129 -15.58 15.58 3.70
CA PHE A 129 -15.04 14.24 3.46
C PHE A 129 -16.18 13.23 3.42
N ALA A 130 -16.31 12.52 2.30
CA ALA A 130 -17.27 11.43 2.15
C ALA A 130 -16.59 10.09 2.49
N HIS A 131 -17.12 9.37 3.48
CA HIS A 131 -16.60 8.08 3.93
C HIS A 131 -15.09 8.06 4.22
N PRO A 132 -14.53 9.02 4.98
CA PRO A 132 -13.11 8.97 5.33
C PRO A 132 -12.81 7.77 6.23
N GLU A 133 -11.55 7.34 6.21
CA GLU A 133 -11.03 6.44 7.25
C GLU A 133 -10.75 7.27 8.51
N LEU A 134 -11.22 6.78 9.66
CA LEU A 134 -10.92 7.36 10.96
C LEU A 134 -10.20 6.31 11.81
N GLU A 135 -9.03 6.63 12.27
CA GLU A 135 -8.23 5.80 13.18
C GLU A 135 -7.97 6.58 14.47
N VAL A 136 -7.98 5.87 15.59
CA VAL A 136 -7.63 6.47 16.89
C VAL A 136 -6.19 6.97 16.85
N TYR A 137 -5.95 8.18 17.33
CA TYR A 137 -4.62 8.78 17.36
C TYR A 137 -4.18 9.04 18.81
N PRO A 138 -2.93 8.68 19.23
CA PRO A 138 -1.91 7.97 18.45
C PRO A 138 -2.32 6.52 18.13
N PRO A 139 -1.84 5.94 17.02
CA PRO A 139 -2.12 4.55 16.70
C PRO A 139 -1.55 3.64 17.79
N LYS A 140 -2.32 2.62 18.17
CA LYS A 140 -1.88 1.59 19.12
C LYS A 140 -1.14 0.48 18.35
N ASP A 141 -0.08 -0.06 18.96
CA ASP A 141 0.57 -1.27 18.47
C ASP A 141 -0.36 -2.50 18.58
N SER A 142 0.08 -3.65 18.07
CA SER A 142 -0.68 -4.91 18.15
C SER A 142 -0.88 -5.42 19.57
N GLU A 143 -0.22 -4.82 20.56
CA GLU A 143 -0.30 -5.15 21.99
C GLU A 143 -1.14 -4.14 22.77
N GLY A 144 -1.67 -3.09 22.10
CA GLY A 144 -2.52 -2.07 22.71
C GLY A 144 -1.78 -0.92 23.35
N ASN A 145 -0.44 -0.87 23.27
CA ASN A 145 0.36 0.25 23.73
C ASN A 145 0.45 1.35 22.66
N PRO A 146 0.53 2.65 23.05
CA PRO A 146 0.80 3.71 22.09
C PRO A 146 2.16 3.45 21.43
N SER A 147 2.21 3.42 20.09
CA SER A 147 3.45 3.19 19.36
C SER A 147 4.44 4.30 19.70
N ASN A 148 5.57 3.91 20.29
CA ASN A 148 6.63 4.83 20.72
C ASN A 148 7.13 5.66 19.53
N GLY A 149 6.88 6.96 19.58
CA GLY A 149 7.38 7.94 18.60
C GLY A 149 6.56 9.23 18.51
N ALA A 150 5.30 9.22 18.94
CA ALA A 150 4.43 10.38 18.79
C ALA A 150 3.80 10.88 20.12
N ALA A 151 3.98 10.18 21.24
CA ALA A 151 3.21 10.44 22.45
C ALA A 151 3.90 11.35 23.50
N GLU A 152 5.23 11.45 23.51
CA GLU A 152 5.93 12.18 24.57
C GLU A 152 6.09 13.69 24.34
N GLU A 153 6.03 14.20 23.08
CA GLU A 153 6.24 15.63 22.84
C GLU A 153 4.95 16.48 22.77
N LEU A 154 3.77 15.88 22.70
CA LEU A 154 2.50 16.63 22.61
C LEU A 154 1.77 16.83 23.95
N GLY A 155 2.23 16.22 25.02
CA GLY A 155 1.57 16.27 26.33
C GLY A 155 2.04 17.41 27.26
N ALA A 156 3.17 18.04 27.00
CA ALA A 156 3.82 18.92 27.98
C ALA A 156 3.80 20.44 27.69
N GLN A 157 3.22 20.90 26.58
CA GLN A 157 3.28 22.32 26.20
C GLN A 157 1.97 22.93 25.68
N THR A 158 0.84 22.64 26.31
CA THR A 158 -0.45 23.30 25.98
C THR A 158 -1.10 24.02 27.16
N GLU A 159 -0.32 24.57 28.06
CA GLU A 159 -0.81 25.65 28.92
C GLU A 159 0.08 26.86 28.72
N ASN A 160 -0.50 27.93 28.19
CA ASN A 160 0.05 29.26 27.96
C ASN A 160 0.88 29.46 26.68
N ASN A 161 0.21 29.60 25.53
CA ASN A 161 0.64 30.60 24.56
C ASN A 161 -0.53 31.05 23.66
N VAL A 162 -0.89 32.30 23.77
CA VAL A 162 -1.74 33.06 22.83
C VAL A 162 -1.05 33.02 21.47
N PRO A 163 -1.73 32.69 20.36
CA PRO A 163 -1.07 32.63 19.06
C PRO A 163 -0.70 34.04 18.60
N THR A 164 0.58 34.30 18.51
CA THR A 164 1.09 35.44 17.74
C THR A 164 0.77 35.25 16.26
N LEU A 165 0.22 36.26 15.64
CA LEU A 165 -0.38 36.28 14.28
C LEU A 165 0.64 36.07 13.13
N PHE A 166 1.91 35.83 13.42
CA PHE A 166 3.02 35.64 12.47
C PHE A 166 3.98 34.58 13.03
N GLY A 167 3.56 33.33 13.00
CA GLY A 167 4.41 32.19 13.42
C GLY A 167 4.98 31.45 12.22
N ASN A 168 6.26 31.61 12.02
CA ASN A 168 7.24 30.94 11.16
C ASN A 168 6.78 29.67 10.44
N GLU A 169 6.78 29.72 9.09
CA GLU A 169 6.64 28.57 8.20
C GLU A 169 7.67 27.45 8.50
N GLU A 170 8.87 27.80 9.01
CA GLU A 170 9.88 26.84 9.45
C GLU A 170 9.44 26.00 10.65
N ALA A 171 8.72 26.56 11.62
CA ALA A 171 8.18 25.80 12.75
C ALA A 171 7.02 24.89 12.32
N ALA A 172 6.24 25.27 11.30
CA ALA A 172 5.22 24.43 10.70
C ALA A 172 5.83 23.27 9.89
N MET A 173 6.94 23.52 9.17
CA MET A 173 7.71 22.48 8.47
C MET A 173 8.40 21.52 9.44
N ALA A 174 9.00 22.01 10.51
CA ALA A 174 9.62 21.15 11.53
C ALA A 174 8.58 20.27 12.24
N ARG A 175 7.36 20.76 12.49
CA ARG A 175 6.24 19.96 13.01
C ARG A 175 5.76 18.88 12.03
N ARG A 176 5.87 19.12 10.72
CA ARG A 176 5.56 18.13 9.67
C ARG A 176 6.53 16.94 9.69
N GLN A 177 7.80 17.16 10.03
CA GLN A 177 8.82 16.09 10.07
C GLN A 177 8.71 15.18 11.30
N THR A 178 8.15 15.66 12.43
CA THR A 178 8.03 14.90 13.68
C THR A 178 6.78 13.99 13.75
N LEU A 179 5.80 14.17 12.87
CA LEU A 179 4.56 13.39 12.84
C LEU A 179 4.55 12.32 11.74
N VAL A 180 5.71 11.89 11.28
CA VAL A 180 5.82 10.85 10.24
C VAL A 180 5.20 9.55 10.78
N SER A 181 4.07 9.17 10.21
CA SER A 181 3.53 7.82 10.39
C SER A 181 4.61 6.82 10.01
N PRO A 182 4.86 5.74 10.79
CA PRO A 182 5.81 4.70 10.42
C PRO A 182 5.49 4.02 9.07
N TRP A 183 4.42 4.45 8.41
CA TRP A 183 3.90 3.98 7.12
C TRP A 183 3.77 5.15 6.14
N ALA A 184 4.88 5.78 5.80
CA ALA A 184 4.90 6.92 4.88
C ALA A 184 4.20 6.59 3.54
N LEU A 185 4.41 5.39 3.02
CA LEU A 185 3.81 4.94 1.76
C LEU A 185 2.93 3.70 1.97
N GLN A 186 1.62 3.90 1.99
CA GLN A 186 0.68 2.79 2.13
C GLN A 186 0.47 2.09 0.79
N PRO A 187 0.74 0.77 0.71
CA PRO A 187 0.51 -0.01 -0.50
C PRO A 187 -0.99 -0.16 -0.79
N HIS A 188 -1.36 0.01 -2.04
CA HIS A 188 -2.73 -0.20 -2.50
C HIS A 188 -2.78 -1.35 -3.50
N TYR A 189 -3.47 -2.43 -3.11
CA TYR A 189 -3.62 -3.65 -3.90
C TYR A 189 -4.91 -3.64 -4.70
N HIS A 190 -4.90 -4.32 -5.84
CA HIS A 190 -6.12 -4.58 -6.60
C HIS A 190 -7.11 -5.39 -5.78
N THR A 191 -8.35 -4.95 -5.77
CA THR A 191 -9.46 -5.65 -5.13
C THR A 191 -10.67 -5.60 -6.04
N THR A 192 -11.36 -6.73 -6.18
CA THR A 192 -12.58 -6.82 -6.97
C THR A 192 -13.81 -6.40 -6.16
N GLU A 193 -14.92 -6.11 -6.83
CA GLU A 193 -16.18 -5.80 -6.16
C GLU A 193 -16.68 -6.97 -5.28
N LYS A 194 -16.40 -8.21 -5.68
CA LYS A 194 -16.73 -9.39 -4.90
C LYS A 194 -15.92 -9.44 -3.59
N MET A 195 -14.62 -9.14 -3.65
CA MET A 195 -13.78 -9.03 -2.45
C MET A 195 -14.31 -7.95 -1.49
N LYS A 196 -14.66 -6.77 -2.00
CA LYS A 196 -15.21 -5.67 -1.20
C LYS A 196 -16.52 -6.04 -0.48
N ARG A 197 -17.41 -6.81 -1.13
CA ARG A 197 -18.66 -7.31 -0.51
C ARG A 197 -18.40 -8.20 0.71
N PHE A 198 -17.28 -8.92 0.73
CA PHE A 198 -16.84 -9.73 1.87
C PHE A 198 -15.94 -8.95 2.84
N SER A 199 -15.94 -7.62 2.78
CA SER A 199 -15.08 -6.75 3.57
C SER A 199 -13.59 -7.06 3.42
N PHE A 200 -13.21 -7.59 2.25
CA PHE A 200 -11.83 -7.95 1.93
C PHE A 200 -11.23 -6.89 1.01
N ASN A 201 -10.74 -5.83 1.61
CA ASN A 201 -10.19 -4.66 0.93
C ASN A 201 -8.65 -4.69 0.86
N SER A 202 -8.04 -3.67 0.27
CA SER A 202 -6.59 -3.53 0.12
C SER A 202 -5.83 -3.59 1.46
N ARG A 203 -6.42 -3.11 2.56
CA ARG A 203 -5.80 -3.15 3.89
C ARG A 203 -5.66 -4.60 4.39
N GLN A 204 -6.71 -5.43 4.21
CA GLN A 204 -6.64 -6.84 4.57
C GLN A 204 -5.61 -7.59 3.72
N VAL A 205 -5.51 -7.30 2.41
CA VAL A 205 -4.44 -7.87 1.57
C VAL A 205 -3.07 -7.48 2.11
N SER A 206 -2.86 -6.21 2.46
CA SER A 206 -1.62 -5.72 3.07
C SER A 206 -1.27 -6.46 4.38
N GLU A 207 -2.26 -6.72 5.24
CA GLU A 207 -2.06 -7.51 6.46
C GLU A 207 -1.62 -8.95 6.17
N LEU A 208 -2.25 -9.60 5.18
CA LEU A 208 -1.88 -10.95 4.77
C LEU A 208 -0.45 -11.00 4.21
N VAL A 209 -0.07 -10.03 3.39
CA VAL A 209 1.31 -9.89 2.88
C VAL A 209 2.30 -9.74 4.03
N ARG A 210 1.98 -8.94 5.04
CA ARG A 210 2.81 -8.79 6.25
C ARG A 210 2.98 -10.11 7.01
N ASN A 211 1.88 -10.86 7.16
CA ASN A 211 1.92 -12.18 7.78
C ASN A 211 2.75 -13.17 6.95
N ALA A 212 2.65 -13.11 5.61
CA ALA A 212 3.46 -13.91 4.72
C ALA A 212 4.95 -13.60 4.83
N LEU A 213 5.33 -12.31 4.81
CA LEU A 213 6.73 -11.89 5.00
C LEU A 213 7.28 -12.31 6.37
N LYS A 214 6.47 -12.20 7.44
CA LYS A 214 6.86 -12.70 8.77
C LYS A 214 7.04 -14.21 8.79
N ALA A 215 6.17 -14.98 8.12
CA ALA A 215 6.25 -16.43 8.07
C ALA A 215 7.48 -16.89 7.27
N VAL A 216 7.78 -16.24 6.14
CA VAL A 216 8.96 -16.54 5.31
C VAL A 216 10.25 -16.10 6.01
N GLY A 217 10.24 -14.99 6.74
CA GLY A 217 11.43 -14.44 7.39
C GLY A 217 12.59 -14.25 6.39
N ASN A 218 13.74 -14.81 6.71
CA ASN A 218 14.92 -14.76 5.83
C ASN A 218 15.02 -15.96 4.86
N ASN A 219 13.97 -16.79 4.78
CA ASN A 219 14.00 -18.05 4.01
C ASN A 219 13.52 -17.89 2.56
N MET A 220 13.58 -16.69 1.99
CA MET A 220 13.35 -16.50 0.55
C MET A 220 14.67 -16.75 -0.19
N PRO A 221 14.79 -17.85 -0.97
CA PRO A 221 16.02 -18.14 -1.68
C PRO A 221 16.26 -17.10 -2.79
N GLU A 222 17.52 -16.73 -2.93
CA GLU A 222 17.97 -15.91 -4.05
C GLU A 222 17.85 -16.72 -5.36
N THR A 223 17.33 -16.09 -6.40
CA THR A 223 17.06 -16.74 -7.68
C THR A 223 18.17 -16.55 -8.70
N LEU A 224 18.91 -15.45 -8.60
CA LEU A 224 20.02 -15.13 -9.50
C LEU A 224 21.37 -15.53 -8.89
N PRO A 225 22.33 -16.00 -9.71
CA PRO A 225 23.71 -16.20 -9.26
C PRO A 225 24.37 -14.88 -8.83
N ASP A 226 25.25 -14.96 -7.81
CA ASP A 226 25.93 -13.80 -7.23
C ASP A 226 26.67 -12.94 -8.26
N TYR A 227 27.32 -13.56 -9.26
CA TYR A 227 28.05 -12.83 -10.29
C TYR A 227 27.12 -11.93 -11.16
N ILE A 228 25.86 -12.33 -11.35
CA ILE A 228 24.87 -11.52 -12.07
C ILE A 228 24.45 -10.34 -11.18
N ILE A 229 24.13 -10.60 -9.91
CA ILE A 229 23.75 -9.59 -8.94
C ILE A 229 24.81 -8.49 -8.85
N GLN A 230 26.08 -8.90 -8.71
CA GLN A 230 27.22 -7.98 -8.62
C GLN A 230 27.43 -7.21 -9.93
N LYS A 231 27.44 -7.91 -11.08
CA LYS A 231 27.68 -7.29 -12.41
C LYS A 231 26.65 -6.20 -12.74
N TYR A 232 25.41 -6.41 -12.37
CA TYR A 232 24.31 -5.49 -12.71
C TYR A 232 23.89 -4.61 -11.54
N HIS A 233 24.59 -4.68 -10.39
CA HIS A 233 24.29 -3.92 -9.19
C HIS A 233 22.80 -4.04 -8.78
N LEU A 234 22.33 -5.28 -8.67
CA LEU A 234 20.95 -5.59 -8.33
C LEU A 234 20.77 -5.67 -6.80
N ALA A 235 19.64 -5.22 -6.32
CA ALA A 235 19.27 -5.41 -4.91
C ALA A 235 18.94 -6.90 -4.64
N PRO A 236 19.14 -7.42 -3.40
CA PRO A 236 18.73 -8.77 -3.02
C PRO A 236 17.21 -8.97 -3.21
N LEU A 237 16.80 -10.20 -3.59
CA LEU A 237 15.42 -10.51 -3.90
C LEU A 237 14.47 -10.24 -2.72
N LEU A 238 14.78 -10.77 -1.54
CA LEU A 238 13.96 -10.59 -0.34
C LEU A 238 13.79 -9.11 0.00
N ALA A 239 14.89 -8.35 0.02
CA ALA A 239 14.84 -6.92 0.28
C ALA A 239 13.97 -6.18 -0.74
N SER A 240 14.08 -6.54 -2.02
CA SER A 240 13.28 -5.93 -3.10
C SER A 240 11.78 -6.23 -2.94
N VAL A 241 11.42 -7.47 -2.58
CA VAL A 241 10.02 -7.84 -2.31
C VAL A 241 9.49 -7.10 -1.09
N GLN A 242 10.26 -7.03 0.00
CA GLN A 242 9.87 -6.27 1.20
C GLN A 242 9.65 -4.79 0.90
N THR A 243 10.59 -4.16 0.19
CA THR A 243 10.52 -2.74 -0.21
C THR A 243 9.31 -2.48 -1.11
N LEU A 244 8.99 -3.37 -2.05
CA LEU A 244 7.81 -3.17 -2.91
C LEU A 244 6.50 -3.32 -2.16
N HIS A 245 6.44 -4.07 -1.09
CA HIS A 245 5.24 -4.16 -0.27
C HIS A 245 5.15 -3.05 0.78
N PHE A 246 6.28 -2.71 1.41
CA PHE A 246 6.33 -1.76 2.53
C PHE A 246 7.55 -0.84 2.40
N PRO A 247 7.56 0.08 1.42
CA PRO A 247 8.68 1.00 1.23
C PRO A 247 8.77 1.98 2.40
N GLN A 248 10.00 2.28 2.81
CA GLN A 248 10.28 3.33 3.80
C GLN A 248 10.20 4.71 3.14
N SER A 249 10.66 4.80 1.87
CA SER A 249 10.62 6.00 1.08
C SER A 249 10.29 5.71 -0.39
N SER A 250 9.92 6.74 -1.15
CA SER A 250 9.72 6.63 -2.60
C SER A 250 11.02 6.36 -3.36
N GLU A 251 12.17 6.72 -2.79
CA GLU A 251 13.49 6.60 -3.41
C GLU A 251 13.98 5.14 -3.51
N GLU A 252 13.50 4.26 -2.63
CA GLU A 252 13.87 2.85 -2.63
C GLU A 252 13.15 2.05 -3.73
N LEU A 253 11.98 2.51 -4.16
CA LEU A 253 11.12 1.78 -5.10
C LEU A 253 11.77 1.51 -6.47
N PRO A 254 12.53 2.45 -7.09
CA PRO A 254 13.16 2.21 -8.38
C PRO A 254 14.13 1.04 -8.37
N ALA A 255 14.96 0.90 -7.33
CA ALA A 255 15.93 -0.19 -7.21
C ALA A 255 15.23 -1.55 -7.05
N ALA A 256 14.20 -1.63 -6.21
CA ALA A 256 13.41 -2.84 -6.01
C ALA A 256 12.63 -3.23 -7.28
N ARG A 257 12.02 -2.28 -7.98
CA ARG A 257 11.35 -2.52 -9.27
C ARG A 257 12.32 -2.99 -10.35
N ARG A 258 13.52 -2.39 -10.41
CA ARG A 258 14.58 -2.81 -11.35
C ARG A 258 14.95 -4.25 -11.13
N ARG A 259 15.11 -4.68 -9.87
CA ARG A 259 15.42 -6.07 -9.54
C ARG A 259 14.37 -7.04 -10.09
N LEU A 260 13.09 -6.84 -9.81
CA LEU A 260 12.05 -7.77 -10.25
C LEU A 260 11.83 -7.76 -11.77
N LYS A 261 11.92 -6.60 -12.40
CA LYS A 261 11.88 -6.52 -13.87
C LYS A 261 13.06 -7.26 -14.51
N PHE A 262 14.25 -7.17 -13.89
CA PHE A 262 15.42 -7.90 -14.36
C PHE A 262 15.16 -9.41 -14.26
N ASP A 263 14.68 -9.90 -13.11
CA ASP A 263 14.36 -11.32 -12.93
C ASP A 263 13.38 -11.82 -14.00
N GLU A 264 12.26 -11.13 -14.18
CA GLU A 264 11.23 -11.50 -15.15
C GLU A 264 11.80 -11.58 -16.58
N LEU A 265 12.51 -10.55 -17.00
CA LEU A 265 13.10 -10.51 -18.34
C LEU A 265 14.24 -11.51 -18.53
N PHE A 266 15.06 -11.74 -17.49
CA PHE A 266 16.15 -12.68 -17.51
C PHE A 266 15.64 -14.12 -17.69
N TYR A 267 14.66 -14.53 -16.90
CA TYR A 267 14.09 -15.88 -17.01
C TYR A 267 13.31 -16.08 -18.32
N LEU A 268 12.56 -15.07 -18.74
CA LEU A 268 11.90 -15.12 -20.05
C LEU A 268 12.93 -15.33 -21.19
N GLN A 269 14.01 -14.57 -21.18
CA GLN A 269 15.07 -14.70 -22.18
C GLN A 269 15.78 -16.06 -22.09
N LEU A 270 16.01 -16.56 -20.88
CA LEU A 270 16.59 -17.87 -20.66
C LEU A 270 15.71 -19.00 -21.22
N ASP A 271 14.41 -18.91 -21.03
CA ASP A 271 13.44 -19.88 -21.56
C ASP A 271 13.40 -19.85 -23.09
N ILE A 272 13.43 -18.66 -23.70
CA ILE A 272 13.52 -18.52 -25.17
C ILE A 272 14.80 -19.16 -25.70
N LEU A 273 15.94 -18.89 -25.07
CA LEU A 273 17.24 -19.50 -25.47
C LEU A 273 17.21 -21.02 -25.30
N ARG A 274 16.66 -21.52 -24.21
CA ARG A 274 16.49 -22.96 -23.95
C ARG A 274 15.61 -23.61 -25.01
N TYR A 275 14.46 -23.01 -25.32
CA TYR A 275 13.57 -23.48 -26.36
C TYR A 275 14.28 -23.54 -27.73
N THR A 276 14.98 -22.44 -28.10
CA THR A 276 15.72 -22.34 -29.36
C THR A 276 16.83 -23.41 -29.46
N LYS A 277 17.57 -23.63 -28.37
CA LYS A 277 18.60 -24.66 -28.31
C LYS A 277 18.00 -26.07 -28.45
N ASN A 278 16.94 -26.36 -27.71
CA ASN A 278 16.25 -27.66 -27.80
C ASN A 278 15.67 -27.91 -29.20
N ARG A 279 15.11 -26.88 -29.82
CA ARG A 279 14.61 -26.97 -31.21
C ARG A 279 15.74 -27.32 -32.20
N LYS A 280 16.91 -26.68 -32.08
CA LYS A 280 18.07 -26.97 -32.94
C LYS A 280 18.62 -28.39 -32.72
N LEU A 281 18.52 -28.92 -31.50
CA LEU A 281 18.98 -30.29 -31.18
C LEU A 281 18.00 -31.36 -31.66
N ASN A 282 16.69 -31.10 -31.59
CA ASN A 282 15.65 -32.10 -31.86
C ASN A 282 15.15 -32.08 -33.30
N TYR A 283 15.38 -31.00 -34.04
CA TYR A 283 14.93 -30.87 -35.43
C TYR A 283 16.11 -30.56 -36.31
N ALA A 284 16.55 -31.55 -37.11
CA ALA A 284 17.49 -31.34 -38.16
C ALA A 284 16.84 -30.47 -39.25
N GLY A 285 17.44 -29.33 -39.58
CA GLY A 285 17.01 -28.52 -40.70
C GLY A 285 17.26 -29.24 -42.03
N PHE A 286 16.59 -28.80 -43.08
CA PHE A 286 16.90 -29.26 -44.41
C PHE A 286 18.31 -28.79 -44.78
N VAL A 287 19.18 -29.74 -45.15
CA VAL A 287 20.54 -29.44 -45.57
C VAL A 287 20.53 -29.40 -47.09
N PHE A 288 20.78 -28.21 -47.66
CA PHE A 288 20.98 -28.08 -49.07
C PHE A 288 22.34 -28.65 -49.43
N SER A 289 22.35 -29.73 -50.20
CA SER A 289 23.59 -30.36 -50.69
C SER A 289 24.33 -29.50 -51.71
N HIS A 290 23.64 -28.62 -52.36
CA HIS A 290 24.21 -27.69 -53.34
C HIS A 290 23.52 -26.32 -53.22
N VAL A 291 24.34 -25.26 -53.13
CA VAL A 291 23.90 -23.88 -53.11
C VAL A 291 24.27 -23.31 -54.52
N GLY A 292 23.24 -22.90 -55.25
CA GLY A 292 23.43 -22.45 -56.63
C GLY A 292 24.20 -21.11 -56.75
N GLU A 293 24.71 -20.83 -57.95
CA GLU A 293 25.50 -19.61 -58.26
C GLU A 293 24.75 -18.31 -57.94
N LEU A 294 23.44 -18.28 -58.08
CA LEU A 294 22.59 -17.12 -57.74
C LEU A 294 22.73 -16.70 -56.25
N PHE A 295 22.95 -17.64 -55.36
CA PHE A 295 23.13 -17.34 -53.94
C PHE A 295 24.46 -16.63 -53.70
N HIS A 296 25.54 -17.08 -54.38
CA HIS A 296 26.84 -16.45 -54.25
C HIS A 296 26.83 -15.04 -54.86
N THR A 297 26.21 -14.85 -55.99
CA THR A 297 26.09 -13.54 -56.63
C THR A 297 25.26 -12.53 -55.83
N PHE A 298 24.35 -13.01 -54.98
CA PHE A 298 23.55 -12.13 -54.12
C PHE A 298 24.31 -11.61 -52.90
N TYR A 299 25.34 -12.36 -52.44
CA TYR A 299 26.15 -11.98 -51.27
C TYR A 299 27.51 -11.33 -51.65
N GLU A 300 27.88 -11.24 -52.91
CA GLU A 300 28.94 -10.38 -53.41
C GLU A 300 28.41 -8.95 -53.70
#